data_d899ac08bbcd9584e2a6854fe4a30475
#
_entry.id   d899ac08bbcd9584e2a6854fe4a30475
#
_cell.length_a   1.000
_cell.length_b   1.000
_cell.length_c   1.000
_cell.angle_alpha   90.00
_cell.angle_beta   90.00
_cell.angle_gamma   90.00
#
_symmetry.space_group_name_H-M   'P 1'
#
loop_
_entity.id
_entity.type
_entity.pdbx_description
1 polymer ?
#
loop_
_entity_poly.entity_id
_entity_poly.type
_entity_poly.pdbx_seq_one_letter_code
_entity_poly.pdbx_strand_id
1 'polypeptide(L)'
;MNFSTFCRRTLLASGLAILGMSPALAADWPRQITDSRGTHTLESQPLRIVSTSVTLTGSLLAIDAPVVASGATTPNNRVADGQGFLRQWSEVAKARKLARLYIGEPSAEAVAAQMPDLILISATGGDSAMTLYDQLSTIAPTLIINYDDKSWQALLTQLGNITGHEQQAAERIAEFDKKLAALKEQMKLPPQPVTALVYTAAAHSANIWTKESAQGQLLEQLGFTLADLPGGLHASQSQGKRHDIVQLGGENLAADRK
;
A
#
# COMPACT_ATOMS: atom_id res chain seq x y z
N MET A 1 -1.98 -53.91 -72.31
CA MET A 1 -0.81 -53.06 -72.05
C MET A 1 -1.13 -52.19 -70.88
N ASN A 2 -0.47 -52.49 -69.72
CA ASN A 2 -0.74 -51.91 -68.37
C ASN A 2 -0.05 -50.59 -68.16
N PHE A 3 -0.76 -49.62 -67.59
CA PHE A 3 -0.13 -48.49 -66.94
C PHE A 3 -0.73 -48.36 -65.53
N SER A 4 0.07 -48.70 -64.54
CA SER A 4 -0.21 -48.49 -63.14
C SER A 4 0.13 -47.09 -62.72
N THR A 5 -0.84 -46.35 -62.21
CA THR A 5 -0.64 -44.99 -61.68
C THR A 5 -0.36 -45.09 -60.15
N PHE A 6 0.83 -44.67 -59.75
CA PHE A 6 1.28 -44.62 -58.36
C PHE A 6 0.76 -43.31 -57.74
N CYS A 7 -0.19 -43.44 -56.83
CA CYS A 7 -0.74 -42.31 -56.06
C CYS A 7 0.07 -42.10 -54.81
N ARG A 8 0.93 -41.07 -54.75
CA ARG A 8 1.64 -40.60 -53.54
C ARG A 8 0.68 -39.82 -52.67
N ARG A 9 0.29 -40.39 -51.55
CA ARG A 9 -0.41 -39.66 -50.46
C ARG A 9 0.60 -38.91 -49.65
N THR A 10 0.60 -37.58 -49.73
CA THR A 10 1.29 -36.68 -48.84
C THR A 10 0.44 -36.45 -47.59
N LEU A 11 0.86 -36.98 -46.46
CA LEU A 11 0.27 -36.73 -45.16
C LEU A 11 0.82 -35.35 -44.67
N LEU A 12 -0.04 -34.35 -44.64
CA LEU A 12 0.18 -33.10 -43.92
C LEU A 12 -0.07 -33.35 -42.44
N ALA A 13 1.00 -33.43 -41.62
CA ALA A 13 0.91 -33.43 -40.19
C ALA A 13 0.68 -31.98 -39.72
N SER A 14 -0.55 -31.60 -39.43
CA SER A 14 -0.91 -30.36 -38.76
C SER A 14 -0.51 -30.49 -37.28
N GLY A 15 0.66 -29.94 -36.91
CA GLY A 15 1.06 -29.79 -35.52
C GLY A 15 0.16 -28.78 -34.80
N LEU A 16 -0.74 -29.25 -33.98
CA LEU A 16 -1.53 -28.45 -33.07
C LEU A 16 -0.62 -28.00 -31.92
N ALA A 17 -0.09 -26.78 -31.99
CA ALA A 17 0.62 -26.15 -30.88
C ALA A 17 -0.38 -25.87 -29.75
N ILE A 18 -0.46 -26.75 -28.78
CA ILE A 18 -1.15 -26.52 -27.52
C ILE A 18 -0.31 -25.50 -26.77
N LEU A 19 -0.68 -24.23 -26.84
CA LEU A 19 -0.22 -23.19 -25.94
C LEU A 19 -0.66 -23.62 -24.52
N GLY A 20 0.26 -24.13 -23.76
CA GLY A 20 0.07 -24.44 -22.35
C GLY A 20 -0.24 -23.14 -21.61
N MET A 21 -1.53 -22.86 -21.42
CA MET A 21 -1.97 -21.94 -20.37
C MET A 21 -1.59 -22.62 -19.05
N SER A 22 -0.46 -22.18 -18.45
CA SER A 22 -0.21 -22.51 -17.05
C SER A 22 -1.43 -22.05 -16.27
N PRO A 23 -2.09 -22.92 -15.49
CA PRO A 23 -3.13 -22.46 -14.60
C PRO A 23 -2.46 -21.47 -13.66
N ALA A 24 -2.91 -20.22 -13.63
CA ALA A 24 -2.64 -19.34 -12.52
C ALA A 24 -3.09 -20.13 -11.29
N LEU A 25 -2.15 -20.47 -10.41
CA LEU A 25 -2.48 -21.11 -9.14
C LEU A 25 -3.38 -20.13 -8.42
N ALA A 26 -4.69 -20.40 -8.45
CA ALA A 26 -5.62 -19.71 -7.58
C ALA A 26 -5.09 -19.92 -6.17
N ALA A 27 -4.74 -18.84 -5.51
CA ALA A 27 -4.17 -18.91 -4.18
C ALA A 27 -5.16 -19.66 -3.27
N ASP A 28 -4.71 -20.74 -2.68
CA ASP A 28 -5.55 -21.64 -1.89
C ASP A 28 -6.09 -20.91 -0.66
N TRP A 29 -7.36 -21.07 -0.39
CA TRP A 29 -8.04 -20.69 0.84
C TRP A 29 -8.38 -21.97 1.64
N PRO A 30 -8.36 -21.95 2.98
CA PRO A 30 -8.16 -20.80 3.87
C PRO A 30 -6.72 -20.32 3.94
N ARG A 31 -6.53 -19.03 4.34
CA ARG A 31 -5.20 -18.44 4.57
C ARG A 31 -5.00 -18.08 6.03
N GLN A 32 -3.80 -18.32 6.52
CA GLN A 32 -3.38 -17.86 7.85
C GLN A 32 -2.55 -16.60 7.72
N ILE A 33 -3.00 -15.53 8.37
CA ILE A 33 -2.33 -14.24 8.42
C ILE A 33 -1.96 -13.94 9.87
N THR A 34 -0.71 -13.62 10.12
CA THR A 34 -0.23 -13.27 11.47
C THR A 34 0.01 -11.78 11.57
N ASP A 35 -0.51 -11.18 12.63
CA ASP A 35 -0.28 -9.79 13.00
C ASP A 35 0.11 -9.67 14.50
N SER A 36 0.08 -8.46 15.06
CA SER A 36 0.46 -8.22 16.47
C SER A 36 -0.53 -8.82 17.50
N ARG A 37 -1.70 -9.26 17.09
CA ARG A 37 -2.72 -9.92 17.94
C ARG A 37 -2.73 -11.45 17.79
N GLY A 38 -1.95 -11.99 16.86
CA GLY A 38 -1.84 -13.43 16.66
C GLY A 38 -2.09 -13.86 15.24
N THR A 39 -2.46 -15.14 15.06
CA THR A 39 -2.75 -15.72 13.75
C THR A 39 -4.26 -15.76 13.52
N HIS A 40 -4.68 -15.20 12.39
CA HIS A 40 -6.05 -15.14 11.93
C HIS A 40 -6.23 -16.07 10.74
N THR A 41 -7.32 -16.78 10.68
CA THR A 41 -7.67 -17.59 9.51
C THR A 41 -8.74 -16.89 8.69
N LEU A 42 -8.43 -16.62 7.42
CA LEU A 42 -9.39 -16.15 6.44
C LEU A 42 -9.87 -17.35 5.64
N GLU A 43 -11.12 -17.74 5.83
CA GLU A 43 -11.71 -18.97 5.24
C GLU A 43 -11.86 -18.88 3.72
N SER A 44 -12.04 -17.69 3.18
CA SER A 44 -12.21 -17.42 1.76
C SER A 44 -11.62 -16.07 1.36
N GLN A 45 -11.46 -15.86 0.06
CA GLN A 45 -11.04 -14.56 -0.46
C GLN A 45 -12.03 -13.47 -0.06
N PRO A 46 -11.56 -12.38 0.56
CA PRO A 46 -12.43 -11.27 0.92
C PRO A 46 -13.04 -10.59 -0.31
N LEU A 47 -14.34 -10.31 -0.23
CA LEU A 47 -15.10 -9.63 -1.28
C LEU A 47 -15.62 -8.26 -0.87
N ARG A 48 -15.57 -7.94 0.44
CA ARG A 48 -16.07 -6.68 1.01
C ARG A 48 -15.11 -6.18 2.08
N ILE A 49 -14.05 -5.53 1.65
CA ILE A 49 -13.00 -5.03 2.54
C ILE A 49 -13.36 -3.63 3.02
N VAL A 50 -13.29 -3.42 4.32
CA VAL A 50 -13.29 -2.10 4.92
C VAL A 50 -11.88 -1.76 5.38
N SER A 51 -11.36 -0.62 4.94
CA SER A 51 -10.11 -0.04 5.43
C SER A 51 -10.41 1.14 6.34
N THR A 52 -10.07 1.04 7.61
CA THR A 52 -10.23 2.17 8.53
C THR A 52 -9.17 3.24 8.32
N SER A 53 -8.06 2.88 7.66
CA SER A 53 -6.91 3.75 7.41
C SER A 53 -6.96 4.34 6.00
N VAL A 54 -7.03 5.66 5.92
CA VAL A 54 -6.94 6.38 4.64
C VAL A 54 -5.60 6.14 3.94
N THR A 55 -4.56 5.84 4.70
CA THR A 55 -3.21 5.53 4.20
C THR A 55 -3.16 4.15 3.51
N LEU A 56 -3.76 3.12 4.12
CA LEU A 56 -3.79 1.76 3.56
C LEU A 56 -4.70 1.65 2.34
N THR A 57 -5.77 2.43 2.30
CA THR A 57 -6.79 2.36 1.23
C THR A 57 -6.19 2.54 -0.15
N GLY A 58 -5.26 3.48 -0.33
CA GLY A 58 -4.62 3.70 -1.62
C GLY A 58 -3.87 2.47 -2.15
N SER A 59 -3.17 1.76 -1.26
CA SER A 59 -2.46 0.53 -1.62
C SER A 59 -3.42 -0.61 -2.01
N LEU A 60 -4.54 -0.75 -1.30
CA LEU A 60 -5.58 -1.72 -1.62
C LEU A 60 -6.24 -1.42 -2.98
N LEU A 61 -6.54 -0.15 -3.25
CA LEU A 61 -7.09 0.27 -4.54
C LEU A 61 -6.11 0.04 -5.69
N ALA A 62 -4.81 0.20 -5.45
CA ALA A 62 -3.76 0.00 -6.46
C ALA A 62 -3.67 -1.46 -6.95
N ILE A 63 -4.02 -2.43 -6.12
CA ILE A 63 -4.05 -3.85 -6.45
C ILE A 63 -5.45 -4.37 -6.79
N ASP A 64 -6.39 -3.48 -7.03
CA ASP A 64 -7.78 -3.81 -7.37
C ASP A 64 -8.54 -4.59 -6.29
N ALA A 65 -8.08 -4.58 -5.02
CA ALA A 65 -8.78 -5.21 -3.91
C ALA A 65 -10.21 -4.63 -3.74
N PRO A 66 -11.20 -5.46 -3.36
CA PRO A 66 -12.61 -5.07 -3.30
C PRO A 66 -12.94 -4.23 -2.05
N VAL A 67 -12.31 -3.06 -1.93
CA VAL A 67 -12.56 -2.10 -0.86
C VAL A 67 -13.90 -1.43 -1.09
N VAL A 68 -14.81 -1.54 -0.13
CA VAL A 68 -16.16 -0.95 -0.20
C VAL A 68 -16.26 0.36 0.57
N ALA A 69 -15.41 0.56 1.59
CA ALA A 69 -15.42 1.78 2.38
C ALA A 69 -14.05 2.09 3.00
N SER A 70 -13.80 3.36 3.26
CA SER A 70 -12.56 3.85 3.85
C SER A 70 -12.81 4.91 4.93
N GLY A 71 -11.96 4.90 5.96
CA GLY A 71 -11.76 6.08 6.79
C GLY A 71 -11.30 7.27 5.95
N ALA A 72 -11.49 8.48 6.45
CA ALA A 72 -11.13 9.71 5.76
C ALA A 72 -10.42 10.70 6.70
N THR A 73 -9.60 11.55 6.12
CA THR A 73 -8.99 12.69 6.81
C THR A 73 -9.81 13.95 6.61
N THR A 74 -9.38 15.07 7.21
CA THR A 74 -10.02 16.38 7.03
C THR A 74 -10.14 16.72 5.55
N PRO A 75 -11.36 16.97 5.03
CA PRO A 75 -11.59 17.21 3.61
C PRO A 75 -11.13 18.59 3.15
N ASN A 76 -11.09 18.78 1.82
CA ASN A 76 -10.87 20.05 1.15
C ASN A 76 -9.54 20.74 1.53
N ASN A 77 -8.47 19.98 1.69
CA ASN A 77 -7.14 20.51 1.93
C ASN A 77 -6.17 20.17 0.78
N ARG A 78 -4.90 20.50 0.95
CA ARG A 78 -3.87 20.27 -0.08
C ARG A 78 -3.68 18.79 -0.43
N VAL A 79 -3.93 17.87 0.50
CA VAL A 79 -3.69 16.42 0.34
C VAL A 79 -4.97 15.60 0.19
N ALA A 80 -6.14 16.16 0.54
CA ALA A 80 -7.41 15.45 0.52
C ALA A 80 -8.50 16.20 -0.29
N ASP A 81 -9.39 15.44 -0.88
CA ASP A 81 -10.54 15.91 -1.65
C ASP A 81 -11.73 16.33 -0.76
N GLY A 82 -12.90 16.57 -1.36
CA GLY A 82 -14.14 16.92 -0.66
C GLY A 82 -14.73 15.81 0.20
N GLN A 83 -14.32 14.56 -0.02
CA GLN A 83 -14.70 13.41 0.81
C GLN A 83 -13.69 13.15 1.95
N GLY A 84 -12.53 13.79 1.92
CA GLY A 84 -11.42 13.51 2.84
C GLY A 84 -10.58 12.32 2.38
N PHE A 85 -10.72 11.90 1.14
CA PHE A 85 -9.87 10.89 0.53
C PHE A 85 -8.59 11.54 -0.03
N LEU A 86 -7.46 10.85 0.07
CA LEU A 86 -6.20 11.39 -0.44
C LEU A 86 -6.28 11.57 -1.96
N ARG A 87 -5.86 12.74 -2.45
CA ARG A 87 -5.94 13.13 -3.87
C ARG A 87 -5.24 12.16 -4.81
N GLN A 88 -4.26 11.41 -4.31
CA GLN A 88 -3.52 10.41 -5.08
C GLN A 88 -4.43 9.30 -5.64
N TRP A 89 -5.51 8.97 -4.93
CA TRP A 89 -6.41 7.87 -5.30
C TRP A 89 -7.91 8.26 -5.26
N SER A 90 -8.23 9.51 -4.97
CA SER A 90 -9.63 9.97 -4.82
C SER A 90 -10.47 9.75 -6.08
N GLU A 91 -9.89 9.91 -7.28
CA GLU A 91 -10.62 9.65 -8.53
C GLU A 91 -10.95 8.15 -8.71
N VAL A 92 -10.05 7.26 -8.29
CA VAL A 92 -10.32 5.81 -8.28
C VAL A 92 -11.42 5.49 -7.28
N ALA A 93 -11.37 6.08 -6.07
CA ALA A 93 -12.40 5.92 -5.05
C ALA A 93 -13.77 6.36 -5.55
N LYS A 94 -13.84 7.51 -6.24
CA LYS A 94 -15.06 8.04 -6.85
C LYS A 94 -15.60 7.10 -7.94
N ALA A 95 -14.73 6.63 -8.84
CA ALA A 95 -15.11 5.69 -9.91
C ALA A 95 -15.66 4.37 -9.34
N ARG A 96 -15.11 3.88 -8.23
CA ARG A 96 -15.55 2.66 -7.53
C ARG A 96 -16.67 2.90 -6.54
N LYS A 97 -17.15 4.14 -6.38
CA LYS A 97 -18.20 4.53 -5.42
C LYS A 97 -17.84 4.13 -3.99
N LEU A 98 -16.58 4.31 -3.62
CA LEU A 98 -16.08 4.01 -2.28
C LEU A 98 -16.83 4.82 -1.23
N ALA A 99 -17.40 4.16 -0.24
CA ALA A 99 -18.11 4.85 0.85
C ALA A 99 -17.10 5.47 1.84
N ARG A 100 -17.43 6.66 2.35
CA ARG A 100 -16.71 7.26 3.47
C ARG A 100 -17.31 6.77 4.78
N LEU A 101 -16.49 6.18 5.65
CA LEU A 101 -16.91 5.72 6.97
C LEU A 101 -17.10 6.89 7.95
N TYR A 102 -16.04 7.67 8.13
CA TYR A 102 -15.96 8.77 9.10
C TYR A 102 -14.83 9.72 8.73
N ILE A 103 -14.78 10.86 9.39
CA ILE A 103 -13.68 11.82 9.30
C ILE A 103 -13.00 11.91 10.67
N GLY A 104 -11.72 11.57 10.73
CA GLY A 104 -10.93 11.61 11.97
C GLY A 104 -11.26 10.46 12.91
N GLU A 105 -12.24 10.60 13.79
CA GLU A 105 -12.54 9.60 14.81
C GLU A 105 -13.15 8.32 14.24
N PRO A 106 -12.60 7.13 14.55
CA PRO A 106 -13.13 5.85 14.10
C PRO A 106 -14.51 5.55 14.72
N SER A 107 -15.41 4.92 13.94
CA SER A 107 -16.73 4.47 14.37
C SER A 107 -16.96 3.02 13.96
N ALA A 108 -17.19 2.15 14.94
CA ALA A 108 -17.49 0.75 14.72
C ALA A 108 -18.88 0.56 14.07
N GLU A 109 -19.88 1.42 14.38
CA GLU A 109 -21.18 1.39 13.75
C GLU A 109 -21.09 1.70 12.25
N ALA A 110 -20.27 2.70 11.87
CA ALA A 110 -20.06 3.04 10.46
C ALA A 110 -19.40 1.87 9.69
N VAL A 111 -18.51 1.13 10.33
CA VAL A 111 -17.88 -0.07 9.78
C VAL A 111 -18.89 -1.20 9.65
N ALA A 112 -19.68 -1.49 10.70
CA ALA A 112 -20.69 -2.55 10.71
C ALA A 112 -21.76 -2.33 9.62
N ALA A 113 -22.16 -1.08 9.38
CA ALA A 113 -23.14 -0.72 8.33
C ALA A 113 -22.65 -1.10 6.91
N GLN A 114 -21.35 -1.30 6.70
CA GLN A 114 -20.81 -1.73 5.42
C GLN A 114 -20.86 -3.25 5.22
N MET A 115 -21.21 -4.02 6.24
CA MET A 115 -21.23 -5.49 6.22
C MET A 115 -19.93 -6.09 5.64
N PRO A 116 -18.76 -5.76 6.21
CA PRO A 116 -17.50 -6.27 5.71
C PRO A 116 -17.32 -7.77 5.98
N ASP A 117 -16.52 -8.41 5.15
CA ASP A 117 -15.98 -9.75 5.39
C ASP A 117 -14.50 -9.71 5.79
N LEU A 118 -13.87 -8.53 5.68
CA LEU A 118 -12.53 -8.23 6.20
C LEU A 118 -12.44 -6.77 6.60
N ILE A 119 -11.84 -6.52 7.76
CA ILE A 119 -11.51 -5.16 8.23
C ILE A 119 -9.99 -5.05 8.33
N LEU A 120 -9.43 -4.01 7.74
CA LEU A 120 -8.01 -3.67 7.85
C LEU A 120 -7.85 -2.37 8.63
N ILE A 121 -7.06 -2.43 9.70
CA ILE A 121 -6.70 -1.28 10.52
C ILE A 121 -5.20 -1.05 10.47
N SER A 122 -4.76 0.20 10.60
CA SER A 122 -3.34 0.51 10.70
C SER A 122 -2.84 0.39 12.13
N ALA A 123 -1.63 -0.17 12.31
CA ALA A 123 -0.97 -0.26 13.60
C ALA A 123 -0.59 1.11 14.18
N THR A 124 -0.28 2.06 13.29
CA THR A 124 0.26 3.39 13.64
C THR A 124 -0.37 4.47 12.76
N GLY A 125 -0.03 5.72 13.07
CA GLY A 125 -0.51 6.88 12.34
C GLY A 125 -1.76 7.53 12.93
N GLY A 126 -2.07 8.73 12.48
CA GLY A 126 -3.24 9.48 12.94
C GLY A 126 -4.58 8.92 12.45
N ASP A 127 -4.55 7.92 11.58
CA ASP A 127 -5.70 7.19 11.04
C ASP A 127 -5.83 5.76 11.61
N SER A 128 -5.12 5.48 12.71
CA SER A 128 -5.19 4.19 13.39
C SER A 128 -6.50 4.04 14.16
N ALA A 129 -7.16 2.89 13.98
CA ALA A 129 -8.36 2.50 14.71
C ALA A 129 -8.09 1.42 15.78
N MET A 130 -6.84 1.33 16.28
CA MET A 130 -6.43 0.33 17.25
C MET A 130 -7.27 0.31 18.53
N THR A 131 -7.77 1.47 18.97
CA THR A 131 -8.65 1.59 20.14
C THR A 131 -9.98 0.88 19.99
N LEU A 132 -10.42 0.63 18.75
CA LEU A 132 -11.66 -0.08 18.44
C LEU A 132 -11.44 -1.54 18.03
N TYR A 133 -10.22 -2.07 18.10
CA TYR A 133 -9.90 -3.42 17.61
C TYR A 133 -10.88 -4.47 18.14
N ASP A 134 -11.12 -4.51 19.45
CA ASP A 134 -11.96 -5.54 20.07
C ASP A 134 -13.42 -5.44 19.58
N GLN A 135 -13.94 -4.22 19.36
CA GLN A 135 -15.27 -4.02 18.79
C GLN A 135 -15.32 -4.43 17.32
N LEU A 136 -14.34 -4.04 16.52
CA LEU A 136 -14.27 -4.36 15.10
C LEU A 136 -14.15 -5.87 14.87
N SER A 137 -13.41 -6.58 15.72
CA SER A 137 -13.24 -8.03 15.66
C SER A 137 -14.54 -8.80 15.93
N THR A 138 -15.56 -8.19 16.52
CA THR A 138 -16.88 -8.80 16.66
C THR A 138 -17.73 -8.66 15.39
N ILE A 139 -17.36 -7.78 14.46
CA ILE A 139 -18.08 -7.54 13.21
C ILE A 139 -17.58 -8.47 12.11
N ALA A 140 -16.26 -8.54 11.92
CA ALA A 140 -15.61 -9.37 10.90
C ALA A 140 -14.14 -9.63 11.29
N PRO A 141 -13.45 -10.59 10.63
CA PRO A 141 -12.01 -10.72 10.75
C PRO A 141 -11.32 -9.38 10.61
N THR A 142 -10.53 -8.99 11.62
CA THR A 142 -9.87 -7.69 11.69
C THR A 142 -8.36 -7.89 11.77
N LEU A 143 -7.63 -7.37 10.79
CA LEU A 143 -6.17 -7.49 10.70
C LEU A 143 -5.50 -6.15 10.94
N ILE A 144 -4.42 -6.18 11.72
CA ILE A 144 -3.57 -5.03 12.00
C ILE A 144 -2.42 -4.99 11.00
N ILE A 145 -2.36 -3.92 10.23
CA ILE A 145 -1.31 -3.72 9.23
C ILE A 145 -0.35 -2.64 9.71
N ASN A 146 0.91 -3.01 9.91
CA ASN A 146 1.97 -2.02 10.10
C ASN A 146 2.52 -1.62 8.72
N TYR A 147 2.50 -0.31 8.41
CA TYR A 147 3.01 0.23 7.15
C TYR A 147 4.27 1.09 7.33
N ASP A 148 4.70 1.35 8.57
CA ASP A 148 5.84 2.24 8.86
C ASP A 148 7.18 1.51 9.08
N ASP A 149 7.17 0.17 9.00
CA ASP A 149 8.33 -0.70 9.22
C ASP A 149 8.80 -1.44 7.96
N LYS A 150 8.25 -1.08 6.80
CA LYS A 150 8.53 -1.78 5.55
C LYS A 150 8.43 -0.88 4.33
N SER A 151 9.01 -1.33 3.21
CA SER A 151 8.85 -0.66 1.92
C SER A 151 7.40 -0.73 1.43
N TRP A 152 7.02 0.20 0.55
CA TRP A 152 5.69 0.15 -0.06
C TRP A 152 5.50 -1.12 -0.92
N GLN A 153 6.56 -1.66 -1.52
CA GLN A 153 6.52 -2.93 -2.26
C GLN A 153 6.19 -4.10 -1.31
N ALA A 154 6.85 -4.15 -0.15
CA ALA A 154 6.58 -5.17 0.85
C ALA A 154 5.16 -5.05 1.40
N LEU A 155 4.67 -3.83 1.65
CA LEU A 155 3.29 -3.58 2.04
C LEU A 155 2.31 -4.05 0.96
N LEU A 156 2.56 -3.70 -0.30
CA LEU A 156 1.69 -4.08 -1.42
C LEU A 156 1.64 -5.61 -1.61
N THR A 157 2.79 -6.29 -1.47
CA THR A 157 2.88 -7.76 -1.50
C THR A 157 2.10 -8.38 -0.34
N GLN A 158 2.23 -7.82 0.88
CA GLN A 158 1.47 -8.28 2.04
C GLN A 158 -0.04 -8.13 1.82
N LEU A 159 -0.49 -6.98 1.32
CA LEU A 159 -1.91 -6.73 1.05
C LEU A 159 -2.42 -7.63 -0.08
N GLY A 160 -1.62 -7.87 -1.13
CA GLY A 160 -1.92 -8.84 -2.18
C GLY A 160 -2.16 -10.24 -1.61
N ASN A 161 -1.27 -10.71 -0.74
CA ASN A 161 -1.41 -12.01 -0.07
C ASN A 161 -2.67 -12.09 0.80
N ILE A 162 -2.97 -11.05 1.58
CA ILE A 162 -4.16 -11.01 2.43
C ILE A 162 -5.46 -11.05 1.61
N THR A 163 -5.47 -10.40 0.44
CA THR A 163 -6.68 -10.17 -0.34
C THR A 163 -6.82 -11.08 -1.56
N GLY A 164 -5.81 -11.93 -1.85
CA GLY A 164 -5.79 -12.77 -3.04
C GLY A 164 -5.51 -11.99 -4.33
N HIS A 165 -4.76 -10.89 -4.25
CA HIS A 165 -4.39 -10.02 -5.38
C HIS A 165 -2.87 -9.96 -5.57
N GLU A 166 -2.19 -11.10 -5.41
CA GLU A 166 -0.72 -11.19 -5.51
C GLU A 166 -0.21 -10.82 -6.90
N GLN A 167 -0.94 -11.26 -7.93
CA GLN A 167 -0.56 -10.96 -9.30
C GLN A 167 -0.60 -9.45 -9.56
N GLN A 168 -1.68 -8.79 -9.16
CA GLN A 168 -1.85 -7.35 -9.31
C GLN A 168 -0.77 -6.59 -8.53
N ALA A 169 -0.44 -7.05 -7.32
CA ALA A 169 0.64 -6.47 -6.53
C ALA A 169 1.99 -6.58 -7.25
N ALA A 170 2.33 -7.76 -7.77
CA ALA A 170 3.57 -8.00 -8.51
C ALA A 170 3.65 -7.14 -9.79
N GLU A 171 2.56 -7.06 -10.55
CA GLU A 171 2.47 -6.24 -11.76
C GLU A 171 2.68 -4.74 -11.48
N ARG A 172 2.04 -4.22 -10.42
CA ARG A 172 2.21 -2.81 -10.01
C ARG A 172 3.62 -2.50 -9.54
N ILE A 173 4.24 -3.41 -8.80
CA ILE A 173 5.63 -3.26 -8.37
C ILE A 173 6.56 -3.24 -9.59
N ALA A 174 6.43 -4.21 -10.50
CA ALA A 174 7.27 -4.29 -11.69
C ALA A 174 7.11 -3.06 -12.62
N GLU A 175 5.87 -2.56 -12.79
CA GLU A 175 5.61 -1.34 -13.57
C GLU A 175 6.31 -0.11 -12.94
N PHE A 176 6.22 0.00 -11.62
CA PHE A 176 6.88 1.10 -10.90
C PHE A 176 8.40 1.02 -11.01
N ASP A 177 8.98 -0.15 -10.76
CA ASP A 177 10.44 -0.35 -10.80
C ASP A 177 10.99 -0.04 -12.19
N LYS A 178 10.26 -0.41 -13.25
CA LYS A 178 10.62 -0.04 -14.63
C LYS A 178 10.63 1.48 -14.85
N LYS A 179 9.62 2.19 -14.34
CA LYS A 179 9.56 3.66 -14.42
C LYS A 179 10.68 4.31 -13.63
N LEU A 180 10.97 3.76 -12.44
CA LEU A 180 12.03 4.24 -11.56
C LEU A 180 13.41 4.11 -12.20
N ALA A 181 13.70 2.95 -12.81
CA ALA A 181 14.95 2.71 -13.52
C ALA A 181 15.15 3.72 -14.67
N ALA A 182 14.12 3.92 -15.49
CA ALA A 182 14.17 4.89 -16.58
C ALA A 182 14.36 6.34 -16.09
N LEU A 183 13.75 6.71 -14.96
CA LEU A 183 13.93 8.03 -14.36
C LEU A 183 15.36 8.21 -13.82
N LYS A 184 15.90 7.20 -13.15
CA LYS A 184 17.25 7.23 -12.58
C LYS A 184 18.33 7.50 -13.64
N GLU A 185 18.20 6.94 -14.83
CA GLU A 185 19.11 7.17 -15.94
C GLU A 185 19.12 8.64 -16.45
N GLN A 186 18.02 9.35 -16.26
CA GLN A 186 17.85 10.73 -16.72
C GLN A 186 18.16 11.78 -15.65
N MET A 187 18.25 11.36 -14.39
CA MET A 187 18.44 12.28 -13.26
C MET A 187 19.88 12.73 -13.10
N LYS A 188 20.04 14.00 -12.75
CA LYS A 188 21.29 14.55 -12.21
C LYS A 188 21.07 14.84 -10.73
N LEU A 189 21.79 14.11 -9.90
CA LEU A 189 21.66 14.28 -8.45
C LEU A 189 22.33 15.58 -7.99
N PRO A 190 21.74 16.28 -7.00
CA PRO A 190 22.38 17.41 -6.32
C PRO A 190 23.57 16.91 -5.48
N PRO A 191 24.36 17.82 -4.87
CA PRO A 191 25.33 17.44 -3.86
C PRO A 191 24.71 16.57 -2.76
N GLN A 192 25.45 15.56 -2.30
CA GLN A 192 25.02 14.59 -1.29
C GLN A 192 25.79 14.79 0.02
N PRO A 193 25.25 14.41 1.19
CA PRO A 193 23.94 13.82 1.42
C PRO A 193 22.81 14.86 1.38
N VAL A 194 21.54 14.38 1.31
CA VAL A 194 20.34 15.23 1.34
C VAL A 194 19.43 14.88 2.51
N THR A 195 18.68 15.85 3.01
CA THR A 195 17.62 15.63 4.01
C THR A 195 16.26 15.73 3.33
N ALA A 196 15.44 14.71 3.51
CA ALA A 196 14.08 14.66 3.00
C ALA A 196 13.09 15.00 4.12
N LEU A 197 12.30 16.06 3.94
CA LEU A 197 11.37 16.51 4.98
C LEU A 197 10.10 17.15 4.40
N VAL A 198 9.06 17.19 5.23
CA VAL A 198 7.89 18.07 5.03
C VAL A 198 7.84 19.09 6.14
N TYR A 199 7.97 20.35 5.79
CA TYR A 199 7.86 21.46 6.74
C TYR A 199 6.44 21.97 6.84
N THR A 200 5.94 22.14 8.06
CA THR A 200 4.63 22.72 8.37
C THR A 200 4.81 24.10 9.02
N ALA A 201 4.66 25.15 8.24
CA ALA A 201 4.92 26.51 8.69
C ALA A 201 4.02 26.94 9.87
N ALA A 202 2.73 26.57 9.85
CA ALA A 202 1.78 26.93 10.91
C ALA A 202 2.13 26.30 12.27
N ALA A 203 2.74 25.13 12.28
CA ALA A 203 3.16 24.42 13.49
C ALA A 203 4.64 24.61 13.80
N HIS A 204 5.39 25.36 12.99
CA HIS A 204 6.84 25.46 13.06
C HIS A 204 7.52 24.11 13.29
N SER A 205 7.12 23.09 12.53
CA SER A 205 7.57 21.71 12.70
C SER A 205 7.96 21.10 11.36
N ALA A 206 8.80 20.07 11.39
CA ALA A 206 9.11 19.25 10.25
C ALA A 206 8.95 17.76 10.55
N ASN A 207 8.47 17.03 9.57
CA ASN A 207 8.54 15.58 9.54
C ASN A 207 9.69 15.19 8.60
N ILE A 208 10.75 14.63 9.17
CA ILE A 208 11.91 14.14 8.41
C ILE A 208 11.66 12.67 8.08
N TRP A 209 11.79 12.33 6.81
CA TRP A 209 11.71 10.95 6.35
C TRP A 209 13.00 10.21 6.68
N THR A 210 12.88 9.07 7.37
CA THR A 210 14.03 8.19 7.65
C THR A 210 14.34 7.29 6.45
N LYS A 211 15.45 6.55 6.51
CA LYS A 211 15.81 5.53 5.52
C LYS A 211 14.80 4.37 5.49
N GLU A 212 14.09 4.11 6.60
CA GLU A 212 13.05 3.10 6.68
C GLU A 212 11.72 3.56 6.07
N SER A 213 11.53 4.87 5.87
CA SER A 213 10.30 5.39 5.24
C SER A 213 10.20 4.99 3.76
N ALA A 214 8.98 4.84 3.25
CA ALA A 214 8.74 4.59 1.83
C ALA A 214 9.37 5.68 0.95
N GLN A 215 9.33 6.94 1.40
CA GLN A 215 9.92 8.08 0.73
C GLN A 215 11.45 8.04 0.76
N GLY A 216 12.04 7.68 1.91
CA GLY A 216 13.49 7.52 2.05
C GLY A 216 14.02 6.42 1.17
N GLN A 217 13.39 5.25 1.20
CA GLN A 217 13.76 4.12 0.34
C GLN A 217 13.63 4.46 -1.16
N LEU A 218 12.59 5.20 -1.56
CA LEU A 218 12.43 5.67 -2.93
C LEU A 218 13.60 6.59 -3.34
N LEU A 219 13.98 7.52 -2.48
CA LEU A 219 15.12 8.41 -2.76
C LEU A 219 16.43 7.62 -2.88
N GLU A 220 16.69 6.65 -2.00
CA GLU A 220 17.87 5.79 -2.09
C GLU A 220 17.88 4.94 -3.37
N GLN A 221 16.74 4.40 -3.79
CA GLN A 221 16.60 3.69 -5.07
C GLN A 221 16.91 4.59 -6.27
N LEU A 222 16.56 5.88 -6.20
CA LEU A 222 16.91 6.88 -7.20
C LEU A 222 18.39 7.29 -7.15
N GLY A 223 19.13 6.87 -6.14
CA GLY A 223 20.57 7.14 -5.99
C GLY A 223 20.92 8.28 -5.04
N PHE A 224 19.94 8.84 -4.30
CA PHE A 224 20.25 9.79 -3.24
C PHE A 224 20.87 9.09 -2.04
N THR A 225 21.69 9.81 -1.32
CA THR A 225 22.18 9.42 0.02
C THR A 225 21.48 10.31 1.04
N LEU A 226 20.69 9.71 1.92
CA LEU A 226 20.04 10.47 2.98
C LEU A 226 21.04 10.78 4.11
N ALA A 227 21.00 12.02 4.59
CA ALA A 227 21.78 12.43 5.76
C ALA A 227 21.32 11.66 7.00
N ASP A 228 22.27 11.29 7.83
CA ASP A 228 21.97 10.78 9.17
C ASP A 228 21.45 11.93 10.03
N LEU A 229 20.47 11.63 10.88
CA LEU A 229 19.97 12.63 11.82
C LEU A 229 21.00 12.88 12.92
N PRO A 230 21.22 14.13 13.33
CA PRO A 230 22.11 14.46 14.43
C PRO A 230 21.73 13.69 15.69
N GLY A 231 22.72 13.17 16.41
CA GLY A 231 22.51 12.49 17.69
C GLY A 231 21.90 13.44 18.72
N GLY A 232 20.99 12.93 19.55
CA GLY A 232 20.34 13.71 20.62
C GLY A 232 19.10 14.50 20.23
N LEU A 233 18.60 14.33 19.00
CA LEU A 233 17.30 14.89 18.62
C LEU A 233 16.15 14.17 19.35
N HIS A 234 15.36 14.94 20.08
CA HIS A 234 14.14 14.45 20.71
C HIS A 234 12.96 14.55 19.74
N ALA A 235 12.63 13.42 19.12
CA ALA A 235 11.46 13.33 18.25
C ALA A 235 10.16 13.46 19.06
N SER A 236 9.20 14.21 18.56
CA SER A 236 7.84 14.19 19.07
C SER A 236 7.19 12.81 18.77
N GLN A 237 6.47 12.26 19.74
CA GLN A 237 5.72 11.02 19.59
C GLN A 237 4.21 11.25 19.46
N SER A 238 3.80 12.42 18.99
CA SER A 238 2.38 12.78 18.86
C SER A 238 1.57 11.85 17.94
N GLN A 239 2.26 11.11 17.05
CA GLN A 239 1.66 10.12 16.14
C GLN A 239 2.01 8.67 16.53
N GLY A 240 2.33 8.43 17.80
CA GLY A 240 2.80 7.15 18.29
C GLY A 240 4.28 6.89 18.01
N LYS A 241 4.74 5.69 18.32
CA LYS A 241 6.12 5.27 18.08
C LYS A 241 6.25 4.83 16.62
N ARG A 242 6.87 5.67 15.79
CA ARG A 242 7.08 5.46 14.35
C ARG A 242 8.56 5.25 14.03
N HIS A 243 8.82 4.56 12.92
CA HIS A 243 10.16 4.30 12.38
C HIS A 243 10.43 5.11 11.09
N ASP A 244 9.38 5.46 10.36
CA ASP A 244 9.44 6.10 9.05
C ASP A 244 9.60 7.61 9.08
N ILE A 245 9.25 8.28 10.18
CA ILE A 245 9.41 9.72 10.33
C ILE A 245 9.95 10.10 11.71
N VAL A 246 10.76 11.18 11.71
CA VAL A 246 11.16 11.88 12.92
C VAL A 246 10.50 13.26 12.90
N GLN A 247 9.62 13.52 13.87
CA GLN A 247 8.93 14.80 13.98
C GLN A 247 9.74 15.75 14.87
N LEU A 248 10.14 16.88 14.30
CA LEU A 248 10.90 17.92 15.00
C LEU A 248 10.06 19.18 15.18
N GLY A 249 10.03 19.71 16.39
CA GLY A 249 9.52 21.05 16.68
C GLY A 249 10.52 22.14 16.34
N GLY A 250 10.06 23.42 16.32
CA GLY A 250 10.83 24.56 15.85
C GLY A 250 12.20 24.80 16.51
N GLU A 251 12.33 24.50 17.80
CA GLU A 251 13.62 24.63 18.51
C GLU A 251 14.67 23.66 17.98
N ASN A 252 14.29 22.43 17.67
CA ASN A 252 15.18 21.41 17.14
C ASN A 252 15.54 21.63 15.65
N LEU A 253 14.67 22.30 14.89
CA LEU A 253 14.97 22.68 13.49
C LEU A 253 16.03 23.78 13.38
N ALA A 254 16.19 24.60 14.42
CA ALA A 254 17.20 25.67 14.44
C ALA A 254 18.59 25.13 14.81
N ALA A 255 18.69 23.99 15.49
CA ALA A 255 19.94 23.39 15.93
C ALA A 255 20.77 22.76 14.79
N ASP A 256 20.13 22.45 13.66
CA ASP A 256 20.72 21.75 12.50
C ASP A 256 21.46 22.71 11.52
N ARG A 257 21.70 23.97 11.90
CA ARG A 257 22.35 25.00 11.08
C ARG A 257 23.82 25.26 11.43
N LYS A 258 24.48 24.34 12.14
CA LYS A 258 25.91 24.53 12.46
C LYS A 258 26.78 23.48 11.81
#